data_88de7a04922a22eee31ff6a767ca8db1
#
_entry.id   88de7a04922a22eee31ff6a767ca8db1
#
_cell.length_a   1.000
_cell.length_b   1.000
_cell.length_c   1.000
_cell.angle_alpha   90.00
_cell.angle_beta   90.00
_cell.angle_gamma   90.00
#
_symmetry.space_group_name_H-M   'P 1'
#
loop_
_entity.id
_entity.type
_entity.pdbx_description
1 polymer ?
#
loop_
_entity_poly.entity_id
_entity_poly.type
_entity_poly.pdbx_seq_one_letter_code
_entity_poly.pdbx_strand_id
1 'polypeptide(L)'
;MSIFKLSLLISAALLLGACMSQPKPTDPIQPREFKLSDVAKSDVDMAAEIAVKQWRGYLREIAEKLYLRNPNQLHRSDQPNLTAQQAAARLIKADGQLPQIKTAKSSDKVALAFDPLFTGDRVAAFVGGLYGMYKTTYGNDGEFFMHHEFDPQKLYYLARNTEIADWQLRNKRDEAGRLFLISHGDAKVGVNLTFSRLFGKLIGMNDLFAEVVADTTNRTIKNVIQGFASAVFFPI
;
A
#
# COMPACT_ATOMS: atom_id res chain seq x y z
N MET A 1 -39.54 36.33 3.40
CA MET A 1 -38.29 35.64 2.96
C MET A 1 -38.61 34.17 2.92
N SER A 2 -38.66 33.59 1.72
CA SER A 2 -39.29 32.29 1.45
C SER A 2 -38.45 31.13 2.02
N ILE A 3 -39.12 30.13 2.61
CA ILE A 3 -38.53 28.90 3.15
C ILE A 3 -37.59 28.24 2.13
N PHE A 4 -37.86 28.41 0.84
CA PHE A 4 -36.99 27.94 -0.25
C PHE A 4 -35.59 28.57 -0.28
N LYS A 5 -35.43 29.84 0.12
CA LYS A 5 -34.11 30.51 0.18
C LYS A 5 -33.30 30.08 1.39
N LEU A 6 -33.98 29.69 2.48
CA LEU A 6 -33.33 29.20 3.69
C LEU A 6 -32.80 27.77 3.49
N SER A 7 -33.56 26.89 2.80
CA SER A 7 -33.13 25.53 2.50
C SER A 7 -31.90 25.50 1.52
N LEU A 8 -31.89 26.44 0.56
CA LEU A 8 -30.74 26.54 -0.38
C LEU A 8 -29.44 27.00 0.30
N LEU A 9 -29.55 27.90 1.29
CA LEU A 9 -28.42 28.36 2.09
C LEU A 9 -27.86 27.28 3.01
N ILE A 10 -28.72 26.44 3.60
CA ILE A 10 -28.33 25.31 4.45
C ILE A 10 -27.66 24.21 3.60
N SER A 11 -28.17 23.91 2.41
CA SER A 11 -27.52 22.97 1.48
C SER A 11 -26.15 23.45 0.99
N ALA A 12 -25.97 24.77 0.73
CA ALA A 12 -24.69 25.34 0.33
C ALA A 12 -23.67 25.32 1.47
N ALA A 13 -24.09 25.51 2.72
CA ALA A 13 -23.23 25.44 3.90
C ALA A 13 -22.75 24.01 4.19
N LEU A 14 -23.57 22.99 3.90
CA LEU A 14 -23.18 21.57 4.07
C LEU A 14 -22.19 21.10 3.00
N LEU A 15 -22.16 21.72 1.82
CA LEU A 15 -21.20 21.40 0.77
C LEU A 15 -19.81 22.00 1.01
N LEU A 16 -19.70 23.06 1.81
CA LEU A 16 -18.44 23.69 2.17
C LEU A 16 -17.68 22.99 3.31
N GLY A 17 -18.35 22.13 4.06
CA GLY A 17 -17.74 21.34 5.15
C GLY A 17 -17.03 20.06 4.69
N ALA A 18 -17.12 19.68 3.40
CA ALA A 18 -16.54 18.43 2.88
C ALA A 18 -15.08 18.56 2.43
N CYS A 19 -14.49 19.75 2.48
CA CYS A 19 -13.03 19.91 2.38
C CYS A 19 -12.39 19.58 3.73
N MET A 20 -12.39 18.30 4.12
CA MET A 20 -11.46 17.84 5.15
C MET A 20 -10.06 18.11 4.62
N SER A 21 -9.40 19.09 5.23
CA SER A 21 -8.06 19.51 4.93
C SER A 21 -7.12 18.31 4.91
N GLN A 22 -6.69 17.91 3.71
CA GLN A 22 -5.49 17.07 3.65
C GLN A 22 -4.35 17.85 4.32
N PRO A 23 -3.51 17.21 5.14
CA PRO A 23 -2.39 17.89 5.76
C PRO A 23 -1.61 18.65 4.68
N LYS A 24 -1.47 19.94 4.85
CA LYS A 24 -0.69 20.74 3.90
C LYS A 24 0.74 20.24 3.94
N PRO A 25 1.46 20.23 2.80
CA PRO A 25 2.87 19.84 2.77
C PRO A 25 3.77 20.66 3.71
N THR A 26 3.27 21.80 4.17
CA THR A 26 3.95 22.74 5.07
C THR A 26 3.63 22.50 6.55
N ASP A 27 2.74 21.59 6.89
CA ASP A 27 2.47 21.30 8.31
C ASP A 27 3.72 20.69 8.95
N PRO A 28 4.17 21.19 10.11
CA PRO A 28 5.35 20.66 10.76
C PRO A 28 5.12 19.19 11.16
N ILE A 29 6.17 18.38 11.01
CA ILE A 29 6.16 17.01 11.49
C ILE A 29 6.09 17.06 13.01
N GLN A 30 4.99 16.54 13.59
CA GLN A 30 4.84 16.46 15.04
C GLN A 30 5.60 15.22 15.55
N PRO A 31 6.42 15.37 16.60
CA PRO A 31 7.02 14.21 17.26
C PRO A 31 5.91 13.35 17.85
N ARG A 32 6.19 12.06 17.97
CA ARG A 32 5.29 11.15 18.69
C ARG A 32 5.28 11.50 20.18
N GLU A 33 4.15 11.32 20.83
CA GLU A 33 4.07 11.44 22.27
C GLU A 33 4.86 10.30 22.92
N PHE A 34 5.63 10.63 23.98
CA PHE A 34 6.37 9.64 24.77
C PHE A 34 5.39 8.73 25.52
N LYS A 35 5.64 7.43 25.43
CA LYS A 35 4.94 6.40 26.19
C LYS A 35 5.92 5.68 27.13
N LEU A 36 5.45 5.20 28.26
CA LEU A 36 6.30 4.45 29.21
C LEU A 36 6.91 3.19 28.55
N SER A 37 6.19 2.56 27.62
CA SER A 37 6.69 1.43 26.82
C SER A 37 7.89 1.79 25.95
N ASP A 38 8.12 3.07 25.63
CA ASP A 38 9.24 3.50 24.79
C ASP A 38 10.59 3.33 25.49
N VAL A 39 10.61 3.21 26.81
CA VAL A 39 11.84 2.88 27.57
C VAL A 39 12.41 1.50 27.19
N ALA A 40 11.57 0.58 26.72
CA ALA A 40 11.98 -0.77 26.29
C ALA A 40 12.18 -0.89 24.77
N LYS A 41 12.34 0.23 24.05
CA LYS A 41 12.50 0.27 22.60
C LYS A 41 13.86 0.85 22.20
N SER A 42 14.46 0.27 21.19
CA SER A 42 15.61 0.86 20.49
C SER A 42 15.17 1.94 19.51
N ASP A 43 16.11 2.75 19.02
CA ASP A 43 15.84 3.69 17.93
C ASP A 43 15.37 2.97 16.65
N VAL A 44 15.88 1.75 16.40
CA VAL A 44 15.46 0.90 15.28
C VAL A 44 14.01 0.45 15.44
N ASP A 45 13.58 0.05 16.65
CA ASP A 45 12.19 -0.31 16.92
C ASP A 45 11.25 0.87 16.68
N MET A 46 11.64 2.06 17.15
CA MET A 46 10.86 3.27 16.91
C MET A 46 10.80 3.66 15.43
N ALA A 47 11.89 3.50 14.70
CA ALA A 47 11.92 3.71 13.25
C ALA A 47 11.04 2.71 12.51
N ALA A 48 11.04 1.44 12.93
CA ALA A 48 10.19 0.39 12.39
C ALA A 48 8.68 0.70 12.57
N GLU A 49 8.28 1.18 13.75
CA GLU A 49 6.89 1.59 14.01
C GLU A 49 6.46 2.75 13.09
N ILE A 50 7.35 3.72 12.86
CA ILE A 50 7.10 4.80 11.92
C ILE A 50 6.98 4.23 10.49
N ALA A 51 7.89 3.33 10.09
CA ALA A 51 7.85 2.69 8.78
C ALA A 51 6.54 1.91 8.59
N VAL A 52 6.07 1.14 9.60
CA VAL A 52 4.78 0.42 9.55
C VAL A 52 3.61 1.38 9.36
N LYS A 53 3.57 2.49 10.08
CA LYS A 53 2.54 3.52 9.90
C LYS A 53 2.56 4.08 8.48
N GLN A 54 3.76 4.34 7.93
CA GLN A 54 3.93 4.93 6.61
C GLN A 54 3.52 3.96 5.50
N TRP A 55 4.03 2.71 5.49
CA TRP A 55 3.70 1.76 4.43
C TRP A 55 2.21 1.40 4.43
N ARG A 56 1.57 1.28 5.60
CA ARG A 56 0.11 1.10 5.68
C ARG A 56 -0.64 2.26 5.03
N GLY A 57 -0.19 3.49 5.28
CA GLY A 57 -0.75 4.68 4.66
C GLY A 57 -0.58 4.69 3.14
N TYR A 58 0.61 4.36 2.63
CA TYR A 58 0.88 4.33 1.19
C TYR A 58 0.10 3.21 0.48
N LEU A 59 0.02 2.01 1.07
CA LEU A 59 -0.78 0.93 0.51
C LEU A 59 -2.27 1.26 0.48
N ARG A 60 -2.78 1.94 1.52
CA ARG A 60 -4.16 2.44 1.53
C ARG A 60 -4.39 3.45 0.40
N GLU A 61 -3.47 4.40 0.21
CA GLU A 61 -3.57 5.39 -0.88
C GLU A 61 -3.50 4.73 -2.27
N ILE A 62 -2.61 3.74 -2.45
CA ILE A 62 -2.54 2.94 -3.68
C ILE A 62 -3.87 2.22 -3.94
N ALA A 63 -4.44 1.55 -2.93
CA ALA A 63 -5.73 0.86 -3.05
C ALA A 63 -6.85 1.82 -3.44
N GLU A 64 -7.00 2.94 -2.76
CA GLU A 64 -8.03 3.95 -3.04
C GLU A 64 -7.91 4.45 -4.49
N LYS A 65 -6.70 4.81 -4.93
CA LYS A 65 -6.46 5.28 -6.30
C LYS A 65 -6.69 4.20 -7.35
N LEU A 66 -6.37 2.94 -7.05
CA LEU A 66 -6.67 1.82 -7.94
C LEU A 66 -8.18 1.61 -8.07
N TYR A 67 -8.94 1.65 -6.98
CA TYR A 67 -10.40 1.56 -7.04
C TYR A 67 -11.02 2.72 -7.81
N LEU A 68 -10.54 3.95 -7.63
CA LEU A 68 -11.01 5.11 -8.39
C LEU A 68 -10.77 4.98 -9.90
N ARG A 69 -9.67 4.35 -10.30
CA ARG A 69 -9.36 4.12 -11.72
C ARG A 69 -9.98 2.85 -12.30
N ASN A 70 -10.38 1.92 -11.44
CA ASN A 70 -10.96 0.63 -11.81
C ASN A 70 -12.26 0.37 -11.03
N PRO A 71 -13.30 1.20 -11.21
CA PRO A 71 -14.51 1.12 -10.39
C PRO A 71 -15.25 -0.22 -10.51
N ASN A 72 -15.07 -0.93 -11.62
CA ASN A 72 -15.59 -2.29 -11.83
C ASN A 72 -15.04 -3.31 -10.81
N GLN A 73 -13.91 -3.05 -10.17
CA GLN A 73 -13.36 -3.94 -9.14
C GLN A 73 -14.17 -3.86 -7.83
N LEU A 74 -14.78 -2.71 -7.52
CA LEU A 74 -15.70 -2.58 -6.38
C LEU A 74 -16.91 -3.53 -6.52
N HIS A 75 -17.46 -3.65 -7.73
CA HIS A 75 -18.57 -4.56 -8.01
C HIS A 75 -18.22 -6.04 -7.92
N ARG A 76 -16.93 -6.38 -8.00
CA ARG A 76 -16.42 -7.75 -7.84
C ARG A 76 -16.05 -8.08 -6.39
N SER A 77 -16.09 -7.09 -5.50
CA SER A 77 -15.84 -7.31 -4.08
C SER A 77 -17.07 -7.97 -3.42
N ASP A 78 -16.86 -8.55 -2.25
CA ASP A 78 -17.94 -9.08 -1.40
C ASP A 78 -18.84 -7.98 -0.81
N GLN A 79 -18.47 -6.71 -0.96
CA GLN A 79 -19.24 -5.53 -0.55
C GLN A 79 -19.25 -4.47 -1.68
N PRO A 80 -20.07 -4.64 -2.72
CA PRO A 80 -20.00 -3.82 -3.94
C PRO A 80 -20.45 -2.36 -3.76
N ASN A 81 -21.11 -2.04 -2.65
CA ASN A 81 -21.64 -0.70 -2.38
C ASN A 81 -20.68 0.24 -1.63
N LEU A 82 -19.45 -0.20 -1.37
CA LEU A 82 -18.44 0.64 -0.74
C LEU A 82 -17.90 1.69 -1.72
N THR A 83 -17.57 2.86 -1.19
CA THR A 83 -16.74 3.83 -1.91
C THR A 83 -15.29 3.31 -2.02
N ALA A 84 -14.51 3.85 -2.95
CA ALA A 84 -13.09 3.52 -3.09
C ALA A 84 -12.31 3.69 -1.78
N GLN A 85 -12.58 4.80 -1.06
CA GLN A 85 -11.97 5.09 0.24
C GLN A 85 -12.36 4.06 1.31
N GLN A 86 -13.64 3.67 1.37
CA GLN A 86 -14.13 2.67 2.32
C GLN A 86 -13.56 1.28 2.02
N ALA A 87 -13.50 0.89 0.74
CA ALA A 87 -12.94 -0.39 0.31
C ALA A 87 -11.43 -0.47 0.64
N ALA A 88 -10.68 0.60 0.37
CA ALA A 88 -9.26 0.69 0.73
C ALA A 88 -9.06 0.61 2.26
N ALA A 89 -9.84 1.37 3.04
CA ALA A 89 -9.75 1.34 4.50
C ALA A 89 -10.08 -0.05 5.07
N ARG A 90 -11.10 -0.72 4.53
CA ARG A 90 -11.49 -2.08 4.89
C ARG A 90 -10.38 -3.09 4.61
N LEU A 91 -9.74 -3.00 3.44
CA LEU A 91 -8.64 -3.90 3.07
C LEU A 91 -7.47 -3.78 4.05
N ILE A 92 -7.07 -2.56 4.41
CA ILE A 92 -5.99 -2.33 5.38
C ILE A 92 -6.38 -2.79 6.78
N LYS A 93 -7.62 -2.51 7.23
CA LYS A 93 -8.16 -2.96 8.53
C LYS A 93 -8.22 -4.49 8.63
N ALA A 94 -8.45 -5.17 7.53
CA ALA A 94 -8.47 -6.63 7.43
C ALA A 94 -7.08 -7.25 7.19
N ASP A 95 -6.00 -6.49 7.39
CA ASP A 95 -4.61 -6.94 7.16
C ASP A 95 -4.37 -7.55 5.77
N GLY A 96 -5.03 -7.00 4.76
CA GLY A 96 -4.96 -7.53 3.40
C GLY A 96 -5.64 -8.89 3.21
N GLN A 97 -6.50 -9.31 4.16
CA GLN A 97 -7.16 -10.62 4.19
C GLN A 97 -8.66 -10.47 3.94
N LEU A 98 -9.07 -10.41 2.68
CA LEU A 98 -10.49 -10.46 2.33
C LEU A 98 -10.91 -11.89 1.95
N PRO A 99 -12.20 -12.26 2.07
CA PRO A 99 -12.68 -13.64 1.86
C PRO A 99 -12.21 -14.26 0.55
N GLN A 100 -12.21 -13.50 -0.52
CA GLN A 100 -11.86 -13.96 -1.88
C GLN A 100 -10.38 -14.33 -2.06
N ILE A 101 -9.49 -13.83 -1.17
CA ILE A 101 -8.03 -13.96 -1.28
C ILE A 101 -7.39 -14.49 -0.01
N LYS A 102 -8.18 -14.87 1.00
CA LYS A 102 -7.71 -15.20 2.36
C LYS A 102 -6.70 -16.35 2.40
N THR A 103 -6.88 -17.36 1.57
CA THR A 103 -6.09 -18.59 1.60
C THR A 103 -4.80 -18.55 0.78
N ALA A 104 -4.65 -17.57 -0.11
CA ALA A 104 -3.47 -17.44 -0.95
C ALA A 104 -2.28 -16.87 -0.18
N LYS A 105 -1.06 -17.31 -0.51
CA LYS A 105 0.18 -16.69 -0.06
C LYS A 105 0.28 -15.25 -0.59
N SER A 106 1.11 -14.42 0.03
CA SER A 106 1.21 -13.00 -0.35
C SER A 106 1.63 -12.80 -1.81
N SER A 107 2.64 -13.54 -2.29
CA SER A 107 3.06 -13.53 -3.69
C SER A 107 1.96 -14.00 -4.64
N ASP A 108 1.24 -15.08 -4.25
CA ASP A 108 0.18 -15.66 -5.06
C ASP A 108 -1.02 -14.72 -5.17
N LYS A 109 -1.30 -13.92 -4.12
CA LYS A 109 -2.33 -12.88 -4.17
C LYS A 109 -1.99 -11.80 -5.21
N VAL A 110 -0.73 -11.36 -5.26
CA VAL A 110 -0.30 -10.41 -6.31
C VAL A 110 -0.46 -11.05 -7.69
N ALA A 111 -0.09 -12.33 -7.84
CA ALA A 111 -0.25 -13.05 -9.10
C ALA A 111 -1.71 -13.17 -9.54
N LEU A 112 -2.64 -13.43 -8.59
CA LEU A 112 -4.09 -13.46 -8.87
C LEU A 112 -4.62 -12.17 -9.51
N ALA A 113 -4.05 -11.02 -9.16
CA ALA A 113 -4.48 -9.75 -9.76
C ALA A 113 -4.28 -9.71 -11.28
N PHE A 114 -3.38 -10.54 -11.81
CA PHE A 114 -2.99 -10.63 -13.21
C PHE A 114 -3.32 -11.99 -13.85
N ASP A 115 -4.09 -12.82 -13.18
CA ASP A 115 -4.59 -14.10 -13.71
C ASP A 115 -5.85 -13.84 -14.55
N PRO A 116 -5.88 -14.22 -15.85
CA PRO A 116 -7.07 -14.09 -16.69
C PRO A 116 -8.31 -14.78 -16.13
N LEU A 117 -8.14 -15.89 -15.42
CA LEU A 117 -9.21 -16.70 -14.86
C LEU A 117 -9.76 -16.14 -13.54
N PHE A 118 -9.06 -15.20 -12.90
CA PHE A 118 -9.50 -14.62 -11.64
C PHE A 118 -10.67 -13.64 -11.87
N THR A 119 -11.83 -13.95 -11.32
CA THR A 119 -13.06 -13.17 -11.45
C THR A 119 -13.31 -12.22 -10.27
N GLY A 120 -12.55 -12.34 -9.20
CA GLY A 120 -12.67 -11.52 -8.00
C GLY A 120 -12.10 -10.11 -8.12
N ASP A 121 -12.01 -9.43 -6.99
CA ASP A 121 -11.47 -8.08 -6.86
C ASP A 121 -9.93 -8.09 -7.00
N ARG A 122 -9.46 -7.64 -8.18
CA ARG A 122 -8.03 -7.58 -8.51
C ARG A 122 -7.27 -6.53 -7.70
N VAL A 123 -7.95 -5.44 -7.29
CA VAL A 123 -7.33 -4.42 -6.43
C VAL A 123 -7.06 -5.00 -5.05
N ALA A 124 -8.06 -5.69 -4.48
CA ALA A 124 -7.87 -6.39 -3.21
C ALA A 124 -6.76 -7.45 -3.29
N ALA A 125 -6.71 -8.23 -4.37
CA ALA A 125 -5.68 -9.24 -4.57
C ALA A 125 -4.28 -8.62 -4.63
N PHE A 126 -4.09 -7.58 -5.44
CA PHE A 126 -2.82 -6.89 -5.62
C PHE A 126 -2.33 -6.25 -4.32
N VAL A 127 -3.14 -5.36 -3.73
CA VAL A 127 -2.74 -4.62 -2.52
C VAL A 127 -2.71 -5.52 -1.30
N GLY A 128 -3.62 -6.50 -1.19
CA GLY A 128 -3.62 -7.49 -0.13
C GLY A 128 -2.39 -8.40 -0.15
N GLY A 129 -1.89 -8.73 -1.35
CA GLY A 129 -0.63 -9.44 -1.52
C GLY A 129 0.57 -8.61 -1.05
N LEU A 130 0.67 -7.35 -1.49
CA LEU A 130 1.71 -6.42 -0.99
C LEU A 130 1.62 -6.27 0.52
N TYR A 131 0.43 -6.00 1.06
CA TYR A 131 0.24 -5.87 2.51
C TYR A 131 0.77 -7.09 3.27
N GLY A 132 0.48 -8.30 2.79
CA GLY A 132 0.97 -9.53 3.39
C GLY A 132 2.50 -9.64 3.37
N MET A 133 3.17 -9.24 2.27
CA MET A 133 4.63 -9.20 2.20
C MET A 133 5.20 -8.22 3.24
N TYR A 134 4.65 -7.01 3.32
CA TYR A 134 5.06 -6.01 4.30
C TYR A 134 4.86 -6.50 5.74
N LYS A 135 3.68 -7.06 6.03
CA LYS A 135 3.36 -7.60 7.35
C LYS A 135 4.32 -8.73 7.77
N THR A 136 4.66 -9.63 6.85
CA THR A 136 5.59 -10.74 7.12
C THR A 136 7.01 -10.21 7.40
N THR A 137 7.46 -9.20 6.64
CA THR A 137 8.82 -8.67 6.76
C THR A 137 9.02 -7.84 8.03
N TYR A 138 8.04 -6.99 8.37
CA TYR A 138 8.11 -6.11 9.55
C TYR A 138 7.65 -6.78 10.84
N GLY A 139 6.98 -7.94 10.77
CA GLY A 139 6.33 -8.58 11.92
C GLY A 139 4.86 -8.19 12.07
N ASN A 140 4.14 -8.97 12.86
CA ASN A 140 2.68 -8.99 12.83
C ASN A 140 1.99 -7.81 13.54
N ASP A 141 2.61 -7.25 14.58
CA ASP A 141 1.85 -6.42 15.53
C ASP A 141 2.03 -4.91 15.33
N GLY A 142 3.06 -4.48 14.60
CA GLY A 142 3.35 -3.06 14.36
C GLY A 142 3.80 -2.30 15.60
N GLU A 143 4.09 -3.02 16.69
CA GLU A 143 4.72 -2.54 17.90
C GLU A 143 5.96 -3.43 18.17
N PHE A 144 7.12 -2.80 18.39
CA PHE A 144 8.40 -3.48 18.49
C PHE A 144 9.11 -3.13 19.79
N PHE A 145 9.92 -4.07 20.28
CA PHE A 145 10.70 -3.93 21.50
C PHE A 145 12.11 -4.47 21.28
N MET A 146 13.09 -4.13 22.10
CA MET A 146 14.52 -4.43 21.97
C MET A 146 14.86 -5.91 21.65
N HIS A 147 13.95 -6.85 21.89
CA HIS A 147 14.14 -8.27 21.54
C HIS A 147 13.68 -8.63 20.12
N HIS A 148 13.09 -7.67 19.38
CA HIS A 148 12.64 -7.91 18.01
C HIS A 148 13.83 -7.79 17.06
N GLU A 149 14.11 -8.85 16.30
CA GLU A 149 15.17 -8.86 15.30
C GLU A 149 14.59 -8.67 13.89
N PHE A 150 15.00 -7.60 13.23
CA PHE A 150 14.73 -7.42 11.82
C PHE A 150 15.78 -8.12 10.97
N ASP A 151 15.36 -8.73 9.86
CA ASP A 151 16.27 -9.31 8.88
C ASP A 151 16.50 -8.30 7.74
N PRO A 152 17.73 -7.72 7.61
CA PRO A 152 18.02 -6.73 6.60
C PRO A 152 17.89 -7.29 5.17
N GLN A 153 18.16 -8.59 4.97
CA GLN A 153 17.99 -9.22 3.66
C GLN A 153 16.52 -9.31 3.26
N LYS A 154 15.62 -9.59 4.20
CA LYS A 154 14.17 -9.60 3.92
C LYS A 154 13.64 -8.20 3.63
N LEU A 155 14.12 -7.18 4.33
CA LEU A 155 13.77 -5.78 4.04
C LEU A 155 14.22 -5.37 2.63
N TYR A 156 15.45 -5.74 2.24
CA TYR A 156 15.95 -5.54 0.90
C TYR A 156 15.10 -6.29 -0.15
N TYR A 157 14.76 -7.57 0.10
CA TYR A 157 13.87 -8.32 -0.79
C TYR A 157 12.48 -7.70 -0.91
N LEU A 158 11.97 -7.13 0.18
CA LEU A 158 10.68 -6.44 0.15
C LEU A 158 10.71 -5.22 -0.79
N ALA A 159 11.82 -4.45 -0.78
CA ALA A 159 12.00 -3.35 -1.73
C ALA A 159 11.99 -3.87 -3.18
N ARG A 160 12.74 -4.94 -3.47
CA ARG A 160 12.79 -5.57 -4.80
C ARG A 160 11.43 -6.15 -5.21
N ASN A 161 10.72 -6.80 -4.30
CA ASN A 161 9.36 -7.31 -4.54
C ASN A 161 8.37 -6.18 -4.84
N THR A 162 8.55 -5.02 -4.19
CA THR A 162 7.74 -3.82 -4.47
C THR A 162 8.01 -3.27 -5.87
N GLU A 163 9.25 -3.29 -6.35
CA GLU A 163 9.60 -2.94 -7.73
C GLU A 163 8.97 -3.89 -8.75
N ILE A 164 9.03 -5.21 -8.48
CA ILE A 164 8.39 -6.22 -9.33
C ILE A 164 6.88 -5.96 -9.42
N ALA A 165 6.24 -5.69 -8.29
CA ALA A 165 4.81 -5.42 -8.26
C ALA A 165 4.43 -4.14 -9.03
N ASP A 166 5.21 -3.06 -8.88
CA ASP A 166 5.00 -1.83 -9.68
C ASP A 166 5.17 -2.08 -11.18
N TRP A 167 6.21 -2.85 -11.56
CA TRP A 167 6.42 -3.23 -12.95
C TRP A 167 5.26 -4.06 -13.50
N GLN A 168 4.76 -5.07 -12.75
CA GLN A 168 3.61 -5.88 -13.14
C GLN A 168 2.36 -5.03 -13.32
N LEU A 169 2.11 -4.10 -12.40
CA LEU A 169 0.97 -3.20 -12.46
C LEU A 169 0.97 -2.31 -13.72
N ARG A 170 2.15 -1.93 -14.21
CA ARG A 170 2.31 -1.13 -15.43
C ARG A 170 2.19 -1.94 -16.72
N ASN A 171 2.65 -3.20 -16.70
CA ASN A 171 2.95 -3.92 -17.92
C ASN A 171 2.04 -5.13 -18.18
N LYS A 172 1.45 -5.74 -17.12
CA LYS A 172 0.61 -6.93 -17.28
C LYS A 172 -0.69 -6.63 -18.01
N ARG A 173 -0.92 -7.36 -19.11
CA ARG A 173 -2.06 -7.19 -20.02
C ARG A 173 -2.76 -8.52 -20.23
N ASP A 174 -4.06 -8.45 -20.53
CA ASP A 174 -4.85 -9.58 -20.98
C ASP A 174 -4.54 -9.93 -22.44
N GLU A 175 -5.16 -10.99 -22.96
CA GLU A 175 -5.01 -11.47 -24.34
C GLU A 175 -5.42 -10.42 -25.38
N ALA A 176 -6.28 -9.49 -25.04
CA ALA A 176 -6.69 -8.38 -25.89
C ALA A 176 -5.73 -7.16 -25.79
N GLY A 177 -4.61 -7.28 -25.08
CA GLY A 177 -3.63 -6.22 -24.89
C GLY A 177 -4.07 -5.12 -23.91
N ARG A 178 -5.14 -5.31 -23.13
CA ARG A 178 -5.64 -4.34 -22.14
C ARG A 178 -4.97 -4.58 -20.78
N LEU A 179 -4.65 -3.51 -20.07
CA LEU A 179 -4.14 -3.63 -18.70
C LEU A 179 -5.18 -4.30 -17.79
N PHE A 180 -4.74 -5.25 -16.97
CA PHE A 180 -5.59 -5.86 -15.93
C PHE A 180 -6.08 -4.84 -14.91
N LEU A 181 -5.23 -3.86 -14.58
CA LEU A 181 -5.53 -2.73 -13.69
C LEU A 181 -4.97 -1.45 -14.31
N ILE A 182 -5.81 -0.45 -14.44
CA ILE A 182 -5.40 0.89 -14.89
C ILE A 182 -4.74 1.61 -13.72
N SER A 183 -3.50 2.05 -13.89
CA SER A 183 -2.71 2.72 -12.84
C SER A 183 -1.99 3.96 -13.35
N HIS A 184 -0.84 3.80 -14.00
CA HIS A 184 0.05 4.88 -14.41
C HIS A 184 -0.45 5.69 -15.61
N GLY A 185 -1.49 5.22 -16.27
CA GLY A 185 -1.97 5.78 -17.53
C GLY A 185 -1.17 5.27 -18.74
N ASP A 186 -1.57 5.73 -19.92
CA ASP A 186 -0.89 5.51 -21.18
C ASP A 186 -0.88 6.82 -22.00
N ALA A 187 -0.36 6.75 -23.22
CA ALA A 187 -0.29 7.91 -24.13
C ALA A 187 -1.67 8.52 -24.46
N LYS A 188 -2.77 7.76 -24.31
CA LYS A 188 -4.14 8.20 -24.61
C LYS A 188 -4.82 8.89 -23.43
N VAL A 189 -4.53 8.43 -22.20
CA VAL A 189 -5.19 8.88 -20.95
C VAL A 189 -4.34 9.88 -20.18
N GLY A 190 -3.08 10.06 -20.59
CA GLY A 190 -2.09 10.88 -19.89
C GLY A 190 -1.36 10.09 -18.79
N VAL A 191 -0.14 10.54 -18.49
CA VAL A 191 0.74 9.90 -17.50
C VAL A 191 0.31 10.27 -16.10
N ASN A 192 0.11 9.27 -15.24
CA ASN A 192 -0.16 9.46 -13.82
C ASN A 192 1.06 9.08 -12.98
N LEU A 193 1.82 10.06 -12.55
CA LEU A 193 3.03 9.86 -11.74
C LEU A 193 2.75 9.54 -10.27
N THR A 194 1.49 9.56 -9.83
CA THR A 194 1.16 9.34 -8.41
C THR A 194 1.54 7.93 -7.94
N PHE A 195 1.29 6.91 -8.77
CA PHE A 195 1.68 5.54 -8.43
C PHE A 195 3.21 5.41 -8.35
N SER A 196 3.95 5.94 -9.34
CA SER A 196 5.42 5.96 -9.30
C SER A 196 5.97 6.60 -8.02
N ARG A 197 5.36 7.72 -7.60
CA ARG A 197 5.72 8.39 -6.36
C ARG A 197 5.46 7.53 -5.12
N LEU A 198 4.33 6.84 -5.05
CA LEU A 198 3.97 6.00 -3.90
C LEU A 198 4.85 4.75 -3.83
N PHE A 199 5.06 4.08 -4.96
CA PHE A 199 5.97 2.94 -5.03
C PHE A 199 7.41 3.36 -4.72
N GLY A 200 7.89 4.49 -5.26
CA GLY A 200 9.21 5.04 -4.95
C GLY A 200 9.42 5.31 -3.45
N LYS A 201 8.39 5.82 -2.75
CA LYS A 201 8.44 5.99 -1.29
C LYS A 201 8.53 4.66 -0.55
N LEU A 202 7.77 3.66 -0.97
CA LEU A 202 7.81 2.31 -0.39
C LEU A 202 9.18 1.67 -0.59
N ILE A 203 9.74 1.75 -1.80
CA ILE A 203 11.04 1.18 -2.15
C ILE A 203 12.15 1.87 -1.35
N GLY A 204 12.26 3.19 -1.44
CA GLY A 204 13.32 3.95 -0.78
C GLY A 204 13.30 3.83 0.75
N MET A 205 12.09 3.75 1.36
CA MET A 205 11.96 3.51 2.79
C MET A 205 12.52 2.13 3.19
N ASN A 206 12.22 1.09 2.42
CA ASN A 206 12.71 -0.27 2.72
C ASN A 206 14.21 -0.41 2.46
N ASP A 207 14.75 0.19 1.40
CA ASP A 207 16.18 0.19 1.12
C ASP A 207 16.95 0.88 2.26
N LEU A 208 16.53 2.08 2.66
CA LEU A 208 17.12 2.79 3.78
C LEU A 208 17.04 1.97 5.09
N PHE A 209 15.87 1.38 5.38
CA PHE A 209 15.69 0.63 6.61
C PHE A 209 16.49 -0.67 6.61
N ALA A 210 16.66 -1.32 5.45
CA ALA A 210 17.53 -2.48 5.29
C ALA A 210 19.01 -2.13 5.62
N GLU A 211 19.50 -0.99 5.12
CA GLU A 211 20.85 -0.51 5.42
C GLU A 211 21.03 -0.22 6.92
N VAL A 212 20.10 0.51 7.53
CA VAL A 212 20.14 0.81 8.97
C VAL A 212 20.16 -0.47 9.81
N VAL A 213 19.33 -1.46 9.48
CA VAL A 213 19.31 -2.75 10.19
C VAL A 213 20.59 -3.53 9.95
N ALA A 214 21.13 -3.53 8.73
CA ALA A 214 22.40 -4.19 8.41
C ALA A 214 23.57 -3.61 9.23
N ASP A 215 23.66 -2.30 9.29
CA ASP A 215 24.71 -1.60 10.06
C ASP A 215 24.58 -1.87 11.57
N THR A 216 23.38 -1.77 12.11
CA THR A 216 23.15 -1.98 13.55
C THR A 216 23.32 -3.44 13.98
N THR A 217 23.08 -4.41 13.09
CA THR A 217 23.25 -5.84 13.36
C THR A 217 24.55 -6.43 12.83
N ASN A 218 25.37 -5.63 12.15
CA ASN A 218 26.61 -6.06 11.48
C ASN A 218 26.40 -7.23 10.51
N ARG A 219 25.28 -7.22 9.77
CA ARG A 219 24.90 -8.22 8.78
C ARG A 219 25.07 -7.67 7.37
N THR A 220 25.63 -8.47 6.47
CA THR A 220 25.79 -8.10 5.06
C THR A 220 24.53 -8.39 4.25
N ILE A 221 24.11 -7.41 3.45
CA ILE A 221 23.05 -7.60 2.45
C ILE A 221 23.67 -8.13 1.16
N LYS A 222 23.12 -9.23 0.63
CA LYS A 222 23.49 -9.77 -0.67
C LYS A 222 22.66 -9.11 -1.76
N ASN A 223 23.31 -8.39 -2.65
CA ASN A 223 22.65 -7.81 -3.82
C ASN A 223 22.13 -8.91 -4.75
N VAL A 224 20.96 -8.69 -5.32
CA VAL A 224 20.36 -9.60 -6.30
C VAL A 224 20.19 -8.87 -7.63
N ILE A 225 20.48 -9.60 -8.71
CA ILE A 225 20.19 -9.10 -10.07
C ILE A 225 18.76 -9.44 -10.39
N GLN A 226 17.95 -8.42 -10.59
CA GLN A 226 16.54 -8.56 -10.93
C GLN A 226 16.35 -8.65 -12.43
N GLY A 227 15.80 -9.79 -12.88
CA GLY A 227 15.21 -9.88 -14.20
C GLY A 227 13.73 -9.57 -14.14
N PHE A 228 13.31 -8.35 -14.44
CA PHE A 228 11.89 -7.98 -14.44
C PHE A 228 11.05 -8.86 -15.39
N ALA A 229 11.67 -9.42 -16.42
CA ALA A 229 11.00 -10.33 -17.36
C ALA A 229 10.49 -11.63 -16.71
N SER A 230 11.15 -12.13 -15.67
CA SER A 230 10.71 -13.33 -14.95
C SER A 230 9.62 -13.05 -13.93
N ALA A 231 9.52 -11.81 -13.43
CA ALA A 231 8.52 -11.34 -12.46
C ALA A 231 8.34 -12.27 -11.24
N VAL A 232 9.42 -12.96 -10.82
CA VAL A 232 9.42 -13.85 -9.66
C VAL A 232 9.75 -13.06 -8.41
N PHE A 233 8.89 -13.17 -7.39
CA PHE A 233 9.10 -12.53 -6.10
C PHE A 233 10.17 -13.25 -5.28
N PHE A 234 11.00 -12.47 -4.58
CA PHE A 234 11.98 -13.01 -3.63
C PHE A 234 11.30 -13.54 -2.37
N PRO A 235 11.87 -14.56 -1.71
CA PRO A 235 11.32 -15.12 -0.48
C PRO A 235 11.44 -14.13 0.69
N ILE A 236 10.33 -13.95 1.40
CA ILE A 236 10.26 -13.13 2.60
C ILE A 236 9.49 -13.84 3.72
#